data_755f4b8245fdb2e5c1490d2388e1a27f
#
_entry.id   755f4b8245fdb2e5c1490d2388e1a27f
#
_cell.length_a   1.000
_cell.length_b   1.000
_cell.length_c   1.000
_cell.angle_alpha   90.00
_cell.angle_beta   90.00
_cell.angle_gamma   90.00
#
_symmetry.space_group_name_H-M   'P 1'
#
loop_
_entity.id
_entity.type
_entity.pdbx_description
1 polymer ?
#
loop_
_entity_poly.entity_id
_entity_poly.type
_entity_poly.pdbx_seq_one_letter_code
_entity_poly.pdbx_strand_id
1 'polypeptide(L)'
;MYYWRTDLRLDSVERAFLTQYQVKKFYCRYFDVVMSESGEPKPNATITFSDALPDSIEIIPTVYITEDCMHQKHEGFAEKLVNRILQMNETNDIRNVHEIQIDCDYTSKSRKTYYDFLREVRTQLSAVHYQLSTTIRLHQLSMEAPPVDYGALMIYNTGAPNKWEERNPILDMRDVAPYLNRLDKYPLPLAAAYPVFHWVRDIHGVRVEHTVEAEDILQVKRAMEKERPELRKAIITYHLDQENINRYKPETYEAIYHH
;
A
#
# COMPACT_ATOMS: atom_id res chain seq x y z
N MET A 1 -4.64 1.35 7.56
CA MET A 1 -4.98 -0.06 7.23
C MET A 1 -5.23 -0.18 5.75
N TYR A 2 -4.60 -1.14 5.05
CA TYR A 2 -4.93 -1.48 3.68
C TYR A 2 -6.16 -2.41 3.59
N TYR A 3 -6.95 -2.24 2.53
CA TYR A 3 -8.03 -3.11 2.14
C TYR A 3 -7.88 -3.49 0.67
N TRP A 4 -7.66 -4.78 0.38
CA TRP A 4 -7.21 -5.22 -0.94
C TRP A 4 -8.16 -6.21 -1.64
N ARG A 5 -9.43 -6.21 -1.22
CA ARG A 5 -10.51 -6.99 -1.85
C ARG A 5 -11.22 -6.19 -2.94
N THR A 6 -11.97 -6.87 -3.80
CA THR A 6 -12.76 -6.28 -4.90
C THR A 6 -14.23 -5.99 -4.50
N ASP A 7 -14.61 -6.30 -3.26
CA ASP A 7 -15.91 -5.93 -2.67
C ASP A 7 -15.64 -5.34 -1.29
N LEU A 8 -16.00 -4.07 -1.07
CA LEU A 8 -15.96 -3.46 0.25
C LEU A 8 -17.14 -3.98 1.07
N ARG A 9 -16.87 -5.05 1.79
CA ARG A 9 -17.80 -5.66 2.73
C ARG A 9 -17.05 -6.00 4.00
N LEU A 10 -17.50 -5.44 5.13
CA LEU A 10 -16.86 -5.60 6.42
C LEU A 10 -17.74 -6.46 7.34
N ASP A 11 -17.18 -7.53 7.86
CA ASP A 11 -17.84 -8.31 8.91
C ASP A 11 -17.73 -7.64 10.30
N SER A 12 -18.33 -8.27 11.30
CA SER A 12 -18.32 -7.73 12.67
C SER A 12 -16.94 -7.71 13.32
N VAL A 13 -16.07 -8.65 12.96
CA VAL A 13 -14.70 -8.76 13.50
C VAL A 13 -13.84 -7.63 12.91
N GLU A 14 -13.93 -7.40 11.61
CA GLU A 14 -13.22 -6.32 10.91
C GLU A 14 -13.65 -4.95 11.43
N ARG A 15 -14.95 -4.73 11.61
CA ARG A 15 -15.49 -3.48 12.20
C ARG A 15 -15.02 -3.27 13.64
N ALA A 16 -15.01 -4.32 14.47
CA ALA A 16 -14.50 -4.26 15.83
C ALA A 16 -13.00 -3.92 15.84
N PHE A 17 -12.22 -4.52 14.94
CA PHE A 17 -10.79 -4.25 14.79
C PHE A 17 -10.51 -2.79 14.44
N LEU A 18 -11.20 -2.23 13.44
CA LEU A 18 -11.05 -0.83 13.05
C LEU A 18 -11.32 0.13 14.22
N THR A 19 -12.33 -0.20 15.02
CA THR A 19 -12.72 0.60 16.22
C THR A 19 -11.69 0.44 17.33
N GLN A 20 -11.32 -0.79 17.68
CA GLN A 20 -10.39 -1.11 18.78
C GLN A 20 -9.04 -0.42 18.58
N TYR A 21 -8.47 -0.51 17.36
CA TYR A 21 -7.16 0.07 17.05
C TYR A 21 -7.25 1.51 16.50
N GLN A 22 -8.42 2.14 16.60
CA GLN A 22 -8.67 3.54 16.22
C GLN A 22 -8.13 3.87 14.81
N VAL A 23 -8.35 2.98 13.86
CA VAL A 23 -7.91 3.16 12.48
C VAL A 23 -8.56 4.42 11.89
N LYS A 24 -7.74 5.40 11.47
CA LYS A 24 -8.20 6.68 10.91
C LYS A 24 -8.14 6.73 9.40
N LYS A 25 -7.20 6.00 8.79
CA LYS A 25 -6.98 5.98 7.34
C LYS A 25 -7.16 4.57 6.79
N PHE A 26 -7.99 4.47 5.75
CA PHE A 26 -8.35 3.21 5.12
C PHE A 26 -7.97 3.24 3.63
N TYR A 27 -6.82 2.66 3.30
CA TYR A 27 -6.27 2.58 1.95
C TYR A 27 -7.04 1.50 1.18
N CYS A 28 -8.02 1.92 0.42
CA CYS A 28 -8.95 1.04 -0.27
C CYS A 28 -8.56 0.89 -1.73
N ARG A 29 -8.30 -0.35 -2.16
CA ARG A 29 -8.02 -0.64 -3.58
C ARG A 29 -9.28 -0.39 -4.41
N TYR A 30 -9.28 0.70 -5.19
CA TYR A 30 -10.43 1.05 -6.03
C TYR A 30 -10.45 0.25 -7.32
N PHE A 31 -9.34 0.16 -7.98
CA PHE A 31 -9.13 -0.64 -9.18
C PHE A 31 -7.64 -0.79 -9.48
N ASP A 32 -7.33 -1.72 -10.34
CA ASP A 32 -6.01 -1.80 -10.97
C ASP A 32 -6.03 -1.09 -12.32
N VAL A 33 -4.86 -0.72 -12.80
CA VAL A 33 -4.64 -0.33 -14.19
C VAL A 33 -3.62 -1.28 -14.79
N VAL A 34 -4.01 -1.90 -15.89
CA VAL A 34 -3.18 -2.85 -16.63
C VAL A 34 -3.07 -2.42 -18.09
N MET A 35 -1.98 -2.82 -18.75
CA MET A 35 -1.84 -2.59 -20.17
C MET A 35 -2.82 -3.47 -20.96
N SER A 36 -3.58 -2.88 -21.87
CA SER A 36 -4.45 -3.61 -22.77
C SER A 36 -3.67 -4.18 -23.97
N GLU A 37 -4.28 -5.09 -24.71
CA GLU A 37 -3.71 -5.62 -25.97
C GLU A 37 -3.52 -4.54 -27.04
N SER A 38 -4.29 -3.46 -26.96
CA SER A 38 -4.12 -2.29 -27.84
C SER A 38 -2.99 -1.34 -27.42
N GLY A 39 -2.26 -1.64 -26.32
CA GLY A 39 -1.17 -0.81 -25.82
C GLY A 39 -1.62 0.41 -25.01
N GLU A 40 -2.88 0.45 -24.57
CA GLU A 40 -3.43 1.53 -23.73
C GLU A 40 -3.71 1.06 -22.30
N PRO A 41 -3.42 1.88 -21.26
CA PRO A 41 -3.81 1.60 -19.89
C PRO A 41 -5.31 1.48 -19.74
N LYS A 42 -5.80 0.40 -19.12
CA LYS A 42 -7.22 0.20 -18.84
C LYS A 42 -7.48 -0.21 -17.40
N PRO A 43 -8.61 0.24 -16.80
CA PRO A 43 -9.04 -0.23 -15.48
C PRO A 43 -9.35 -1.72 -15.49
N ASN A 44 -8.99 -2.39 -14.40
CA ASN A 44 -9.27 -3.80 -14.11
C ASN A 44 -9.62 -3.97 -12.64
N ALA A 45 -10.27 -5.07 -12.27
CA ALA A 45 -10.59 -5.45 -10.89
C ALA A 45 -11.19 -4.30 -10.06
N THR A 46 -12.15 -3.57 -10.63
CA THR A 46 -12.84 -2.46 -9.96
C THR A 46 -13.61 -2.94 -8.75
N ILE A 47 -13.47 -2.23 -7.62
CA ILE A 47 -14.16 -2.53 -6.37
C ILE A 47 -15.67 -2.28 -6.48
N THR A 48 -16.45 -3.10 -5.78
CA THR A 48 -17.86 -2.86 -5.46
C THR A 48 -17.97 -2.37 -4.02
N PHE A 49 -18.80 -1.37 -3.76
CA PHE A 49 -19.04 -0.85 -2.42
C PHE A 49 -20.35 -1.43 -1.88
N SER A 50 -20.27 -2.54 -1.15
CA SER A 50 -21.42 -3.20 -0.52
C SER A 50 -21.73 -2.68 0.88
N ASP A 51 -20.71 -2.10 1.54
CA ASP A 51 -20.81 -1.48 2.87
C ASP A 51 -20.26 -0.07 2.87
N ALA A 52 -20.73 0.75 3.83
CA ALA A 52 -20.14 2.02 4.17
C ALA A 52 -19.14 1.90 5.33
N LEU A 53 -18.11 2.72 5.32
CA LEU A 53 -17.22 2.92 6.47
C LEU A 53 -17.82 3.95 7.44
N PRO A 54 -17.45 3.89 8.74
CA PRO A 54 -17.76 4.97 9.68
C PRO A 54 -17.19 6.32 9.20
N ASP A 55 -17.94 7.41 9.40
CA ASP A 55 -17.52 8.77 9.01
C ASP A 55 -16.19 9.22 9.65
N SER A 56 -15.80 8.59 10.76
CA SER A 56 -14.54 8.84 11.46
C SER A 56 -13.30 8.28 10.75
N ILE A 57 -13.49 7.49 9.70
CA ILE A 57 -12.42 6.86 8.91
C ILE A 57 -12.32 7.56 7.56
N GLU A 58 -11.15 8.11 7.27
CA GLU A 58 -10.82 8.65 5.96
C GLU A 58 -10.56 7.50 4.97
N ILE A 59 -11.26 7.51 3.84
CA ILE A 59 -11.00 6.59 2.73
C ILE A 59 -9.91 7.19 1.85
N ILE A 60 -8.88 6.40 1.56
CA ILE A 60 -7.85 6.73 0.60
C ILE A 60 -8.01 5.82 -0.61
N PRO A 61 -8.58 6.33 -1.72
CA PRO A 61 -8.60 5.60 -2.98
C PRO A 61 -7.18 5.21 -3.39
N THR A 62 -6.91 3.90 -3.44
CA THR A 62 -5.62 3.36 -3.84
C THR A 62 -5.76 2.68 -5.19
N VAL A 63 -4.94 3.09 -6.16
CA VAL A 63 -4.91 2.52 -7.51
C VAL A 63 -3.58 1.84 -7.74
N TYR A 64 -3.63 0.52 -8.00
CA TYR A 64 -2.46 -0.22 -8.43
C TYR A 64 -2.27 -0.09 -9.94
N ILE A 65 -1.08 0.27 -10.37
CA ILE A 65 -0.72 0.42 -11.78
C ILE A 65 0.43 -0.52 -12.10
N THR A 66 0.24 -1.43 -13.05
CA THR A 66 1.31 -2.32 -13.49
C THR A 66 2.45 -1.54 -14.14
N GLU A 67 3.70 -1.95 -13.92
CA GLU A 67 4.89 -1.20 -14.36
C GLU A 67 4.92 -0.97 -15.87
N ASP A 68 4.42 -1.89 -16.67
CA ASP A 68 4.37 -1.80 -18.12
C ASP A 68 3.57 -0.59 -18.62
N CYS A 69 2.57 -0.12 -17.85
CA CYS A 69 1.88 1.15 -18.11
C CYS A 69 2.81 2.37 -18.01
N MET A 70 3.96 2.24 -17.34
CA MET A 70 4.95 3.30 -17.16
C MET A 70 6.17 3.19 -18.09
N HIS A 71 6.14 2.26 -19.06
CA HIS A 71 7.21 2.16 -20.06
C HIS A 71 7.17 3.28 -21.10
N GLN A 72 6.02 3.89 -21.29
CA GLN A 72 5.83 5.04 -22.18
C GLN A 72 4.79 6.01 -21.61
N LYS A 73 4.78 7.24 -22.12
CA LYS A 73 3.76 8.23 -21.74
C LYS A 73 2.45 7.92 -22.46
N HIS A 74 1.35 8.00 -21.71
CA HIS A 74 -0.02 7.91 -22.24
C HIS A 74 -0.73 9.25 -22.03
N GLU A 75 -1.16 9.89 -23.12
CA GLU A 75 -1.78 11.21 -23.07
C GLU A 75 -3.15 11.18 -22.36
N GLY A 76 -3.36 12.13 -21.47
CA GLY A 76 -4.60 12.24 -20.69
C GLY A 76 -4.82 11.12 -19.66
N PHE A 77 -3.83 10.26 -19.42
CA PHE A 77 -3.99 9.13 -18.49
C PHE A 77 -4.24 9.60 -17.06
N ALA A 78 -3.48 10.57 -16.57
CA ALA A 78 -3.65 11.12 -15.23
C ALA A 78 -5.03 11.73 -15.01
N GLU A 79 -5.53 12.50 -15.99
CA GLU A 79 -6.88 13.08 -15.96
C GLU A 79 -7.96 12.00 -15.93
N LYS A 80 -7.89 11.02 -16.81
CA LYS A 80 -8.85 9.90 -16.86
C LYS A 80 -8.88 9.12 -15.54
N LEU A 81 -7.72 8.88 -14.93
CA LEU A 81 -7.60 8.18 -13.66
C LEU A 81 -8.26 8.96 -12.53
N VAL A 82 -7.92 10.25 -12.38
CA VAL A 82 -8.48 11.09 -11.31
C VAL A 82 -9.99 11.25 -11.49
N ASN A 83 -10.47 11.56 -12.71
CA ASN A 83 -11.90 11.68 -12.99
C ASN A 83 -12.67 10.39 -12.67
N ARG A 84 -12.10 9.21 -12.96
CA ARG A 84 -12.70 7.94 -12.58
C ARG A 84 -12.83 7.78 -11.07
N ILE A 85 -11.80 8.13 -10.30
CA ILE A 85 -11.86 8.06 -8.82
C ILE A 85 -12.94 9.00 -8.29
N LEU A 86 -12.98 10.26 -8.76
CA LEU A 86 -13.98 11.24 -8.34
C LEU A 86 -15.40 10.78 -8.68
N GLN A 87 -15.62 10.23 -9.88
CA GLN A 87 -16.90 9.66 -10.27
C GLN A 87 -17.31 8.46 -9.41
N MET A 88 -16.36 7.58 -9.04
CA MET A 88 -16.63 6.46 -8.12
C MET A 88 -17.03 6.97 -6.73
N ASN A 89 -16.36 8.01 -6.23
CA ASN A 89 -16.72 8.64 -4.95
C ASN A 89 -18.14 9.22 -4.99
N GLU A 90 -18.48 9.98 -6.03
CA GLU A 90 -19.79 10.57 -6.21
C GLU A 90 -20.89 9.50 -6.32
N THR A 91 -20.68 8.48 -7.17
CA THR A 91 -21.67 7.41 -7.42
C THR A 91 -21.97 6.58 -6.17
N ASN A 92 -21.00 6.43 -5.26
CA ASN A 92 -21.11 5.61 -4.05
C ASN A 92 -21.23 6.43 -2.77
N ASP A 93 -21.50 7.75 -2.87
CA ASP A 93 -21.65 8.69 -1.75
C ASP A 93 -20.46 8.69 -0.75
N ILE A 94 -19.25 8.53 -1.28
CA ILE A 94 -18.00 8.53 -0.50
C ILE A 94 -17.52 9.97 -0.37
N ARG A 95 -17.57 10.54 0.84
CA ARG A 95 -17.33 11.96 1.08
C ARG A 95 -16.05 12.27 1.87
N ASN A 96 -15.60 11.37 2.72
CA ASN A 96 -14.42 11.58 3.57
C ASN A 96 -13.14 11.13 2.85
N VAL A 97 -12.80 11.83 1.75
CA VAL A 97 -11.59 11.60 0.93
C VAL A 97 -10.81 12.90 0.82
N HIS A 98 -9.54 12.88 1.26
CA HIS A 98 -8.63 14.02 1.17
C HIS A 98 -7.28 13.64 0.55
N GLU A 99 -7.14 12.38 0.14
CA GLU A 99 -5.92 11.82 -0.39
C GLU A 99 -6.23 10.76 -1.45
N ILE A 100 -5.38 10.65 -2.46
CA ILE A 100 -5.33 9.52 -3.39
C ILE A 100 -3.95 8.89 -3.30
N GLN A 101 -3.89 7.55 -3.33
CA GLN A 101 -2.63 6.82 -3.37
C GLN A 101 -2.45 6.10 -4.70
N ILE A 102 -1.26 6.20 -5.27
CA ILE A 102 -0.84 5.42 -6.43
C ILE A 102 0.14 4.35 -5.97
N ASP A 103 -0.16 3.10 -6.30
CA ASP A 103 0.73 1.96 -6.06
C ASP A 103 1.32 1.50 -7.41
N CYS A 104 2.64 1.57 -7.53
CA CYS A 104 3.33 1.11 -8.73
C CYS A 104 4.74 0.60 -8.38
N ASP A 105 5.03 -0.63 -8.80
CA ASP A 105 6.36 -1.24 -8.62
C ASP A 105 7.34 -0.75 -9.71
N TYR A 106 7.48 0.59 -9.82
CA TYR A 106 8.36 1.20 -10.81
C TYR A 106 9.84 0.82 -10.59
N THR A 107 10.57 0.71 -11.69
CA THR A 107 12.01 0.44 -11.72
C THR A 107 12.79 1.69 -12.16
N SER A 108 14.12 1.58 -12.19
CA SER A 108 14.95 2.66 -12.74
C SER A 108 14.61 3.01 -14.20
N LYS A 109 14.05 2.06 -14.97
CA LYS A 109 13.69 2.25 -16.38
C LYS A 109 12.39 3.03 -16.53
N SER A 110 11.38 2.72 -15.72
CA SER A 110 10.05 3.35 -15.77
C SER A 110 9.93 4.59 -14.88
N ARG A 111 10.92 4.85 -13.99
CA ARG A 111 10.90 5.94 -13.01
C ARG A 111 10.57 7.30 -13.61
N LYS A 112 11.22 7.69 -14.70
CA LYS A 112 11.00 9.01 -15.30
C LYS A 112 9.56 9.21 -15.72
N THR A 113 9.02 8.25 -16.47
CA THR A 113 7.63 8.28 -16.93
C THR A 113 6.65 8.27 -15.76
N TYR A 114 6.91 7.44 -14.74
CA TYR A 114 6.11 7.40 -13.53
C TYR A 114 6.10 8.73 -12.77
N TYR A 115 7.24 9.39 -12.63
CA TYR A 115 7.33 10.70 -11.95
C TYR A 115 6.65 11.80 -12.74
N ASP A 116 6.74 11.78 -14.07
CA ASP A 116 6.03 12.71 -14.93
C ASP A 116 4.50 12.50 -14.80
N PHE A 117 4.04 11.25 -14.78
CA PHE A 117 2.65 10.89 -14.49
C PHE A 117 2.19 11.37 -13.11
N LEU A 118 2.98 11.18 -12.05
CA LEU A 118 2.63 11.66 -10.70
C LEU A 118 2.50 13.19 -10.65
N ARG A 119 3.33 13.94 -11.40
CA ARG A 119 3.20 15.40 -11.50
C ARG A 119 1.90 15.80 -12.19
N GLU A 120 1.49 15.06 -13.24
CA GLU A 120 0.22 15.28 -13.92
C GLU A 120 -0.97 14.97 -12.98
N VAL A 121 -0.93 13.85 -12.24
CA VAL A 121 -1.93 13.51 -11.21
C VAL A 121 -2.02 14.61 -10.16
N ARG A 122 -0.89 15.07 -9.62
CA ARG A 122 -0.85 16.15 -8.62
C ARG A 122 -1.49 17.43 -9.13
N THR A 123 -1.30 17.76 -10.40
CA THR A 123 -1.93 18.92 -11.03
C THR A 123 -3.46 18.79 -11.05
N GLN A 124 -3.99 17.60 -11.38
CA GLN A 124 -5.43 17.35 -11.34
C GLN A 124 -6.00 17.43 -9.92
N LEU A 125 -5.28 16.87 -8.92
CA LEU A 125 -5.71 16.85 -7.53
C LEU A 125 -5.70 18.22 -6.87
N SER A 126 -4.90 19.17 -7.36
CA SER A 126 -4.87 20.53 -6.82
C SER A 126 -6.22 21.25 -6.92
N ALA A 127 -7.03 20.92 -7.92
CA ALA A 127 -8.37 21.50 -8.11
C ALA A 127 -9.37 21.07 -7.04
N VAL A 128 -9.16 19.90 -6.43
CA VAL A 128 -10.00 19.34 -5.35
C VAL A 128 -9.32 19.36 -3.99
N HIS A 129 -8.12 19.92 -3.90
CA HIS A 129 -7.32 20.03 -2.68
C HIS A 129 -6.99 18.68 -2.02
N TYR A 130 -6.82 17.62 -2.81
CA TYR A 130 -6.41 16.30 -2.31
C TYR A 130 -4.89 16.17 -2.28
N GLN A 131 -4.40 15.44 -1.28
CA GLN A 131 -3.00 15.00 -1.21
C GLN A 131 -2.77 13.82 -2.16
N LEU A 132 -1.53 13.70 -2.60
CA LEU A 132 -1.06 12.55 -3.37
C LEU A 132 -0.03 11.78 -2.56
N SER A 133 -0.26 10.49 -2.36
CA SER A 133 0.74 9.57 -1.83
C SER A 133 1.08 8.47 -2.82
N THR A 134 2.17 7.76 -2.57
CA THR A 134 2.56 6.59 -3.34
C THR A 134 3.20 5.53 -2.45
N THR A 135 3.18 4.29 -2.89
CA THR A 135 3.91 3.21 -2.23
C THR A 135 5.40 3.31 -2.56
N ILE A 136 6.24 2.96 -1.58
CA ILE A 136 7.70 2.93 -1.71
C ILE A 136 8.18 1.54 -1.34
N ARG A 137 8.93 0.88 -2.21
CA ARG A 137 9.63 -0.37 -1.91
C ARG A 137 10.98 -0.08 -1.25
N LEU A 138 11.50 -0.99 -0.44
CA LEU A 138 12.78 -0.81 0.25
C LEU A 138 13.93 -0.41 -0.70
N HIS A 139 14.04 -1.07 -1.87
CA HIS A 139 15.09 -0.75 -2.83
C HIS A 139 14.96 0.65 -3.43
N GLN A 140 13.76 1.22 -3.47
CA GLN A 140 13.50 2.57 -3.98
C GLN A 140 13.99 3.67 -3.02
N LEU A 141 14.30 3.35 -1.75
CA LEU A 141 14.99 4.26 -0.84
C LEU A 141 16.38 4.69 -1.34
N SER A 142 16.91 3.97 -2.32
CA SER A 142 18.19 4.31 -3.00
C SER A 142 18.01 5.20 -4.22
N MET A 143 16.76 5.51 -4.58
CA MET A 143 16.41 6.33 -5.74
C MET A 143 16.03 7.75 -5.30
N GLU A 144 15.93 8.65 -6.25
CA GLU A 144 15.29 9.95 -6.04
C GLU A 144 13.84 9.75 -5.54
N ALA A 145 13.41 10.61 -4.60
CA ALA A 145 12.03 10.53 -4.09
C ALA A 145 11.01 10.96 -5.14
N PRO A 146 9.85 10.29 -5.23
CA PRO A 146 8.77 10.66 -6.14
C PRO A 146 8.16 12.02 -5.77
N PRO A 147 7.60 12.76 -6.74
CA PRO A 147 7.03 14.09 -6.54
C PRO A 147 5.61 14.03 -5.93
N VAL A 148 5.51 13.50 -4.72
CA VAL A 148 4.26 13.33 -3.95
C VAL A 148 4.39 13.96 -2.57
N ASP A 149 3.30 14.01 -1.81
CA ASP A 149 3.29 14.64 -0.48
C ASP A 149 3.91 13.72 0.58
N TYR A 150 3.68 12.40 0.48
CA TYR A 150 4.36 11.40 1.31
C TYR A 150 4.31 10.00 0.68
N GLY A 151 5.05 9.05 1.26
CA GLY A 151 5.11 7.66 0.80
C GLY A 151 4.67 6.65 1.86
N ALA A 152 4.03 5.57 1.43
CA ALA A 152 3.80 4.39 2.26
C ALA A 152 4.94 3.39 2.01
N LEU A 153 5.90 3.30 2.93
CA LEU A 153 7.01 2.37 2.83
C LEU A 153 6.53 0.96 3.10
N MET A 154 6.54 0.13 2.06
CA MET A 154 6.10 -1.26 2.11
C MET A 154 7.22 -2.12 2.70
N ILE A 155 7.05 -2.54 3.95
CA ILE A 155 7.99 -3.38 4.71
C ILE A 155 7.49 -4.82 4.66
N TYR A 156 7.15 -5.27 3.48
CA TYR A 156 6.72 -6.62 3.17
C TYR A 156 7.06 -6.98 1.72
N ASN A 157 6.97 -8.27 1.39
CA ASN A 157 7.51 -8.81 0.15
C ASN A 157 8.99 -8.42 -0.02
N THR A 158 9.75 -8.57 1.08
CA THR A 158 11.14 -8.12 1.17
C THR A 158 12.09 -9.07 0.45
N GLY A 159 11.75 -10.33 0.36
CA GLY A 159 12.55 -11.39 -0.26
C GLY A 159 12.17 -11.68 -1.71
N ALA A 160 13.07 -12.37 -2.40
CA ALA A 160 12.81 -12.85 -3.75
C ALA A 160 11.87 -14.07 -3.70
N PRO A 161 10.75 -14.06 -4.43
CA PRO A 161 9.75 -15.14 -4.39
C PRO A 161 10.27 -16.52 -4.79
N ASN A 162 11.39 -16.58 -5.50
CA ASN A 162 12.05 -17.85 -5.94
C ASN A 162 13.08 -18.37 -4.93
N LYS A 163 13.33 -17.66 -3.83
CA LYS A 163 14.27 -18.06 -2.75
C LYS A 163 13.56 -18.36 -1.43
N TRP A 164 12.30 -18.74 -1.51
CA TRP A 164 11.43 -18.98 -0.36
C TRP A 164 11.92 -20.10 0.59
N GLU A 165 12.72 -21.05 0.11
CA GLU A 165 13.31 -22.11 0.92
C GLU A 165 14.40 -21.58 1.88
N GLU A 166 15.07 -20.50 1.50
CA GLU A 166 16.19 -19.92 2.28
C GLU A 166 15.71 -18.87 3.28
N ARG A 167 14.61 -18.15 2.95
CA ARG A 167 14.14 -16.99 3.71
C ARG A 167 12.63 -16.84 3.59
N ASN A 168 12.03 -16.18 4.60
CA ASN A 168 10.63 -15.78 4.49
C ASN A 168 10.49 -14.67 3.43
N PRO A 169 9.81 -14.92 2.30
CA PRO A 169 9.70 -13.93 1.23
C PRO A 169 8.80 -12.74 1.62
N ILE A 170 7.97 -12.89 2.66
CA ILE A 170 7.10 -11.81 3.11
C ILE A 170 7.90 -10.80 3.92
N LEU A 171 8.67 -11.25 4.92
CA LEU A 171 9.48 -10.37 5.77
C LEU A 171 10.67 -11.15 6.32
N ASP A 172 11.87 -10.63 6.06
CA ASP A 172 13.12 -11.12 6.65
C ASP A 172 14.00 -9.91 6.96
N MET A 173 14.48 -9.82 8.21
CA MET A 173 15.36 -8.73 8.64
C MET A 173 16.63 -8.62 7.80
N ARG A 174 17.15 -9.74 7.27
CA ARG A 174 18.33 -9.76 6.39
C ARG A 174 18.10 -9.04 5.06
N ASP A 175 16.83 -8.97 4.60
CA ASP A 175 16.46 -8.25 3.39
C ASP A 175 16.16 -6.76 3.69
N VAL A 176 15.79 -6.42 4.91
CA VAL A 176 15.53 -5.04 5.36
C VAL A 176 16.82 -4.31 5.74
N ALA A 177 17.73 -4.99 6.46
CA ALA A 177 18.93 -4.40 7.03
C ALA A 177 19.78 -3.55 6.04
N PRO A 178 19.97 -3.94 4.77
CA PRO A 178 20.77 -3.14 3.80
C PRO A 178 20.21 -1.74 3.52
N TYR A 179 18.94 -1.50 3.82
CA TYR A 179 18.25 -0.23 3.52
C TYR A 179 18.08 0.69 4.74
N LEU A 180 18.36 0.20 5.95
CA LEU A 180 18.18 0.97 7.19
C LEU A 180 18.95 2.30 7.17
N ASN A 181 20.20 2.28 6.74
CA ASN A 181 21.08 3.46 6.68
C ASN A 181 20.67 4.50 5.64
N ARG A 182 19.57 4.27 4.90
CA ARG A 182 19.03 5.19 3.90
C ARG A 182 17.78 5.90 4.37
N LEU A 183 17.15 5.40 5.43
CA LEU A 183 15.87 5.88 5.93
C LEU A 183 15.94 7.33 6.41
N ASP A 184 16.94 7.67 7.21
CA ASP A 184 17.14 9.02 7.77
C ASP A 184 17.38 10.08 6.67
N LYS A 185 18.01 9.67 5.55
CA LYS A 185 18.37 10.53 4.43
C LYS A 185 17.29 10.64 3.36
N TYR A 186 16.27 9.77 3.40
CA TYR A 186 15.22 9.80 2.40
C TYR A 186 14.28 11.01 2.63
N PRO A 187 14.19 11.95 1.66
CA PRO A 187 13.62 13.28 1.93
C PRO A 187 12.09 13.26 2.06
N LEU A 188 11.42 12.21 1.55
CA LEU A 188 9.96 12.14 1.57
C LEU A 188 9.47 11.73 2.96
N PRO A 189 8.42 12.37 3.53
CA PRO A 189 7.72 11.84 4.70
C PRO A 189 7.20 10.44 4.42
N LEU A 190 7.33 9.51 5.39
CA LEU A 190 6.98 8.11 5.22
C LEU A 190 6.00 7.64 6.29
N ALA A 191 5.00 6.84 5.86
CA ALA A 191 4.27 5.92 6.71
C ALA A 191 4.88 4.52 6.59
N ALA A 192 4.90 3.75 7.68
CA ALA A 192 5.43 2.38 7.68
C ALA A 192 4.31 1.36 7.51
N ALA A 193 4.38 0.54 6.46
CA ALA A 193 3.39 -0.50 6.17
C ALA A 193 3.94 -1.89 6.47
N TYR A 194 3.41 -2.54 7.51
CA TYR A 194 3.83 -3.87 7.98
C TYR A 194 2.88 -4.97 7.51
N PRO A 195 3.40 -6.20 7.26
CA PRO A 195 2.57 -7.34 6.86
C PRO A 195 1.83 -7.93 8.06
N VAL A 196 0.56 -8.27 7.84
CA VAL A 196 -0.22 -9.12 8.76
C VAL A 196 -0.90 -10.26 8.01
N PHE A 197 -0.46 -10.52 6.78
CA PHE A 197 -0.99 -11.54 5.88
C PHE A 197 -0.06 -12.75 5.78
N HIS A 198 -0.53 -13.78 5.09
CA HIS A 198 0.24 -14.96 4.76
C HIS A 198 0.15 -15.26 3.26
N TRP A 199 1.08 -16.06 2.77
CA TRP A 199 1.01 -16.62 1.43
C TRP A 199 0.79 -18.11 1.47
N VAL A 200 -0.11 -18.58 0.63
CA VAL A 200 -0.28 -20.00 0.32
C VAL A 200 0.10 -20.21 -1.14
N ARG A 201 1.02 -21.12 -1.38
CA ARG A 201 1.44 -21.51 -2.72
C ARG A 201 1.37 -23.02 -2.88
N ASP A 202 0.99 -23.46 -4.06
CA ASP A 202 1.14 -24.84 -4.48
C ASP A 202 2.46 -24.96 -5.26
N ILE A 203 3.40 -25.74 -4.74
CA ILE A 203 4.71 -25.94 -5.34
C ILE A 203 4.84 -27.43 -5.62
N HIS A 204 4.75 -27.81 -6.88
CA HIS A 204 4.79 -29.21 -7.33
C HIS A 204 3.79 -30.13 -6.60
N GLY A 205 2.58 -29.64 -6.32
CA GLY A 205 1.54 -30.38 -5.61
C GLY A 205 1.70 -30.39 -4.08
N VAL A 206 2.64 -29.63 -3.54
CA VAL A 206 2.81 -29.41 -2.10
C VAL A 206 2.32 -28.01 -1.75
N ARG A 207 1.30 -27.93 -0.88
CA ARG A 207 0.83 -26.66 -0.34
C ARG A 207 1.84 -26.13 0.67
N VAL A 208 2.46 -25.00 0.35
CA VAL A 208 3.41 -24.30 1.23
C VAL A 208 2.76 -23.01 1.71
N GLU A 209 2.75 -22.81 3.03
CA GLU A 209 2.28 -21.59 3.66
C GLU A 209 3.47 -20.84 4.25
N HIS A 210 3.56 -19.54 3.95
CA HIS A 210 4.48 -18.60 4.56
C HIS A 210 3.72 -17.64 5.44
N THR A 211 4.03 -17.65 6.73
CA THR A 211 3.51 -16.70 7.72
C THR A 211 4.64 -15.82 8.23
N VAL A 212 4.31 -14.67 8.80
CA VAL A 212 5.27 -13.81 9.49
C VAL A 212 5.03 -13.96 10.99
N GLU A 213 6.06 -14.22 11.74
CA GLU A 213 5.96 -14.27 13.20
C GLU A 213 5.81 -12.85 13.77
N ALA A 214 5.03 -12.71 14.85
CA ALA A 214 4.84 -11.43 15.54
C ALA A 214 6.18 -10.77 15.90
N GLU A 215 7.14 -11.55 16.40
CA GLU A 215 8.46 -11.04 16.80
C GLU A 215 9.26 -10.51 15.61
N ASP A 216 9.16 -11.11 14.43
CA ASP A 216 9.83 -10.62 13.22
C ASP A 216 9.31 -9.24 12.81
N ILE A 217 7.98 -9.03 12.88
CA ILE A 217 7.37 -7.71 12.60
C ILE A 217 7.89 -6.69 13.60
N LEU A 218 7.87 -7.02 14.90
CA LEU A 218 8.27 -6.10 15.96
C LEU A 218 9.78 -5.84 15.97
N GLN A 219 10.60 -6.82 15.60
CA GLN A 219 12.04 -6.63 15.44
C GLN A 219 12.34 -5.62 14.32
N VAL A 220 11.72 -5.82 13.16
CA VAL A 220 11.88 -4.91 12.02
C VAL A 220 11.35 -3.51 12.37
N LYS A 221 10.18 -3.42 13.02
CA LYS A 221 9.61 -2.14 13.47
C LYS A 221 10.61 -1.37 14.35
N ARG A 222 11.15 -2.02 15.39
CA ARG A 222 12.14 -1.40 16.28
C ARG A 222 13.38 -0.91 15.53
N ALA A 223 13.88 -1.71 14.57
CA ALA A 223 15.04 -1.33 13.77
C ALA A 223 14.76 -0.13 12.86
N MET A 224 13.60 -0.11 12.19
CA MET A 224 13.19 1.00 11.32
C MET A 224 12.98 2.29 12.12
N GLU A 225 12.32 2.24 13.26
CA GLU A 225 12.04 3.39 14.13
C GLU A 225 13.29 3.92 14.84
N LYS A 226 14.30 3.09 15.05
CA LYS A 226 15.60 3.53 15.56
C LYS A 226 16.30 4.46 14.57
N GLU A 227 16.24 4.13 13.27
CA GLU A 227 16.87 4.93 12.21
C GLU A 227 15.99 6.14 11.83
N ARG A 228 14.66 6.01 11.90
CA ARG A 228 13.71 7.08 11.57
C ARG A 228 12.53 7.10 12.54
N PRO A 229 12.64 7.81 13.67
CA PRO A 229 11.61 7.81 14.72
C PRO A 229 10.22 8.30 14.28
N GLU A 230 10.14 9.10 13.24
CA GLU A 230 8.89 9.62 12.70
C GLU A 230 7.97 8.53 12.13
N LEU A 231 8.51 7.37 11.74
CA LEU A 231 7.73 6.24 11.23
C LEU A 231 6.66 5.76 12.21
N ARG A 232 6.91 5.90 13.53
CA ARG A 232 5.93 5.55 14.57
C ARG A 232 4.64 6.35 14.51
N LYS A 233 4.64 7.52 13.86
CA LYS A 233 3.46 8.41 13.79
C LYS A 233 2.45 7.99 12.74
N ALA A 234 2.84 7.13 11.79
CA ALA A 234 2.00 6.71 10.69
C ALA A 234 2.24 5.23 10.37
N ILE A 235 1.54 4.37 11.10
CA ILE A 235 1.61 2.91 10.94
C ILE A 235 0.43 2.44 10.08
N ILE A 236 0.73 1.59 9.12
CA ILE A 236 -0.25 0.91 8.27
C ILE A 236 -0.02 -0.59 8.40
N THR A 237 -1.07 -1.40 8.35
CA THR A 237 -0.94 -2.86 8.21
C THR A 237 -1.58 -3.33 6.90
N TYR A 238 -0.98 -4.30 6.28
CA TYR A 238 -1.43 -4.91 5.03
C TYR A 238 -1.78 -6.38 5.30
N HIS A 239 -3.05 -6.83 5.13
CA HIS A 239 -4.26 -6.07 4.87
C HIS A 239 -5.39 -6.53 5.78
N LEU A 240 -6.49 -5.75 5.84
CA LEU A 240 -7.69 -6.06 6.61
C LEU A 240 -8.41 -7.27 5.99
N ASP A 241 -8.50 -8.32 6.78
CA ASP A 241 -9.19 -9.56 6.48
C ASP A 241 -9.37 -10.33 7.79
N GLN A 242 -10.51 -11.01 7.99
CA GLN A 242 -10.80 -11.73 9.22
C GLN A 242 -9.73 -12.78 9.55
N GLU A 243 -9.23 -13.51 8.55
CA GLU A 243 -8.19 -14.52 8.75
C GLU A 243 -6.89 -13.87 9.23
N ASN A 244 -6.49 -12.75 8.63
CA ASN A 244 -5.30 -12.01 9.00
C ASN A 244 -5.42 -11.42 10.40
N ILE A 245 -6.59 -10.84 10.76
CA ILE A 245 -6.84 -10.28 12.09
C ILE A 245 -6.72 -11.36 13.18
N ASN A 246 -7.25 -12.53 12.94
CA ASN A 246 -7.27 -13.63 13.93
C ASN A 246 -5.92 -14.33 14.05
N ARG A 247 -4.94 -14.00 13.21
CA ARG A 247 -3.62 -14.64 13.20
C ARG A 247 -2.76 -14.24 14.39
N TYR A 248 -2.87 -12.98 14.83
CA TYR A 248 -2.08 -12.47 15.94
C TYR A 248 -2.94 -12.17 17.16
N LYS A 249 -2.32 -12.24 18.33
CA LYS A 249 -2.95 -11.84 19.58
C LYS A 249 -3.14 -10.31 19.62
N PRO A 250 -4.13 -9.80 20.38
CA PRO A 250 -4.35 -8.37 20.55
C PRO A 250 -3.09 -7.58 20.94
N GLU A 251 -2.25 -8.15 21.82
CA GLU A 251 -1.01 -7.51 22.28
C GLU A 251 -0.01 -7.27 21.15
N THR A 252 -0.03 -8.09 20.10
CA THR A 252 0.79 -7.89 18.91
C THR A 252 0.32 -6.66 18.12
N TYR A 253 -0.97 -6.50 17.93
CA TYR A 253 -1.53 -5.33 17.25
C TYR A 253 -1.32 -4.05 18.07
N GLU A 254 -1.48 -4.12 19.40
CA GLU A 254 -1.13 -3.02 20.30
C GLU A 254 0.33 -2.59 20.11
N ALA A 255 1.26 -3.56 20.07
CA ALA A 255 2.67 -3.28 19.86
C ALA A 255 3.01 -2.78 18.44
N ILE A 256 2.20 -3.12 17.42
CA ILE A 256 2.36 -2.60 16.07
C ILE A 256 1.87 -1.15 16.00
N TYR A 257 0.66 -0.84 16.50
CA TYR A 257 0.03 0.47 16.37
C TYR A 257 0.41 1.48 17.45
N HIS A 258 0.72 1.00 18.65
CA HIS A 258 1.06 1.82 19.81
C HIS A 258 2.50 1.53 20.29
N HIS A 259 2.99 2.29 21.23
CA HIS A 259 4.38 2.24 21.72
C HIS A 259 4.46 1.65 23.11
#